data_2eb9a096b3bdad494876c14eca6bf6f6
#
_entry.id   2eb9a096b3bdad494876c14eca6bf6f6
#
_cell.length_a   1.000
_cell.length_b   1.000
_cell.length_c   1.000
_cell.angle_alpha   90.00
_cell.angle_beta   90.00
_cell.angle_gamma   90.00
#
_symmetry.space_group_name_H-M   'P 1'
#
loop_
_entity.id
_entity.type
_entity.pdbx_description
1 polymer ?
#
loop_
_entity_poly.entity_id
_entity_poly.type
_entity_poly.pdbx_seq_one_letter_code
_entity_poly.pdbx_strand_id
1 'polypeptide(L)'
;MPTIRDLVAAIRRRDGIDAAVVLGRDGLLIDHQADASVNAESVAAHVPSILQYAEDLGASADRGHLLTAVIEYRSGSAVIAAMSADAFLLVLVRPTADLGALLFDLRRHRANIAALV
;
A
#
# COMPACT_ATOMS: atom_id res chain seq x y z
N MET A 1 21.48 1.25 -6.27
CA MET A 1 20.17 1.64 -6.79
C MET A 1 19.07 1.20 -5.82
N PRO A 2 18.04 2.02 -5.60
CA PRO A 2 16.93 1.62 -4.76
C PRO A 2 16.22 0.40 -5.33
N THR A 3 15.74 -0.46 -4.45
CA THR A 3 15.01 -1.67 -4.81
C THR A 3 13.67 -1.71 -4.08
N ILE A 4 12.81 -2.65 -4.45
CA ILE A 4 11.57 -2.90 -3.72
C ILE A 4 11.86 -3.20 -2.25
N ARG A 5 12.90 -3.98 -1.97
CA ARG A 5 13.33 -4.29 -0.59
C ARG A 5 13.68 -3.01 0.18
N ASP A 6 14.40 -2.09 -0.46
CA ASP A 6 14.75 -0.81 0.18
C ASP A 6 13.51 0.02 0.49
N LEU A 7 12.54 0.05 -0.41
CA LEU A 7 11.27 0.75 -0.19
C LEU A 7 10.52 0.16 1.00
N VAL A 8 10.35 -1.15 1.02
CA VAL A 8 9.66 -1.86 2.10
C VAL A 8 10.33 -1.60 3.44
N ALA A 9 11.67 -1.69 3.49
CA ALA A 9 12.44 -1.44 4.71
C ALA A 9 12.30 0.02 5.17
N ALA A 10 12.35 0.98 4.26
CA ALA A 10 12.24 2.40 4.59
C ALA A 10 10.86 2.73 5.17
N ILE A 11 9.79 2.20 4.58
CA ILE A 11 8.43 2.43 5.06
C ILE A 11 8.24 1.76 6.42
N ARG A 12 8.70 0.52 6.58
CA ARG A 12 8.55 -0.22 7.83
C ARG A 12 9.25 0.47 9.01
N ARG A 13 10.34 1.21 8.77
CA ARG A 13 11.05 1.95 9.81
C ARG A 13 10.34 3.22 10.28
N ARG A 14 9.33 3.70 9.57
CA ARG A 14 8.57 4.88 10.00
C ARG A 14 7.79 4.56 11.27
N ASP A 15 7.66 5.55 12.14
CA ASP A 15 6.90 5.40 13.38
C ASP A 15 5.43 5.08 13.07
N GLY A 16 4.91 4.07 13.79
CA GLY A 16 3.49 3.72 13.68
C GLY A 16 3.13 2.84 12.50
N ILE A 17 4.10 2.24 11.82
CA ILE A 17 3.85 1.31 10.72
C ILE A 17 3.94 -0.12 11.23
N ASP A 18 2.86 -0.89 11.05
CA ASP A 18 2.82 -2.31 11.43
C ASP A 18 3.27 -3.22 10.30
N ALA A 19 3.06 -2.82 9.06
CA ALA A 19 3.45 -3.63 7.91
C ALA A 19 3.64 -2.77 6.67
N ALA A 20 4.60 -3.16 5.85
CA ALA A 20 4.81 -2.65 4.50
C ALA A 20 4.89 -3.87 3.57
N VAL A 21 4.00 -3.94 2.60
CA VAL A 21 3.82 -5.11 1.74
C VAL A 21 3.75 -4.66 0.28
N VAL A 22 4.56 -5.26 -0.56
CA VAL A 22 4.44 -5.11 -2.02
C VAL A 22 3.84 -6.39 -2.56
N LEU A 23 2.79 -6.27 -3.33
CA LEU A 23 2.03 -7.40 -3.85
C LEU A 23 1.63 -7.16 -5.30
N GLY A 24 1.36 -8.24 -6.02
CA GLY A 24 0.79 -8.19 -7.36
C GLY A 24 -0.71 -7.95 -7.33
N ARG A 25 -1.27 -7.64 -8.49
CA ARG A 25 -2.72 -7.47 -8.65
C ARG A 25 -3.49 -8.74 -8.30
N ASP A 26 -2.85 -9.89 -8.42
CA ASP A 26 -3.41 -11.21 -8.06
C ASP A 26 -3.36 -11.52 -6.56
N GLY A 27 -2.77 -10.63 -5.76
CA GLY A 27 -2.64 -10.80 -4.31
C GLY A 27 -1.41 -11.56 -3.87
N LEU A 28 -0.53 -11.97 -4.79
CA LEU A 28 0.70 -12.67 -4.43
C LEU A 28 1.75 -11.68 -3.89
N LEU A 29 2.38 -12.06 -2.79
CA LEU A 29 3.44 -11.26 -2.17
C LEU A 29 4.67 -11.19 -3.07
N ILE A 30 5.21 -9.97 -3.20
CA ILE A 30 6.49 -9.73 -3.88
C ILE A 30 7.57 -9.52 -2.83
N ASP A 31 7.32 -8.64 -1.85
CA ASP A 31 8.20 -8.44 -0.71
C ASP A 31 7.41 -7.84 0.44
N HIS A 32 7.86 -8.05 1.68
CA HIS A 32 7.17 -7.50 2.83
C HIS A 32 8.05 -7.47 4.07
N GLN A 33 7.72 -6.56 4.98
CA GLN A 33 8.18 -6.56 6.35
C GLN A 33 6.99 -6.18 7.23
N ALA A 34 6.75 -7.00 8.26
CA ALA A 34 5.57 -6.84 9.09
C ALA A 34 5.88 -7.18 10.54
N ASP A 35 5.12 -6.56 11.45
CA ASP A 35 5.09 -6.96 12.84
C ASP A 35 4.69 -8.43 12.95
N ALA A 36 5.19 -9.13 13.97
CA ALA A 36 4.90 -10.57 14.17
C ALA A 36 3.41 -10.88 14.31
N SER A 37 2.61 -9.90 14.74
CA SER A 37 1.16 -10.03 14.86
C SER A 37 0.42 -10.00 13.52
N VAL A 38 1.09 -9.61 12.43
CA VAL A 38 0.48 -9.46 11.10
C VAL A 38 0.85 -10.63 10.21
N ASN A 39 -0.17 -11.31 9.69
CA ASN A 39 0.03 -12.34 8.66
C ASN A 39 -0.05 -11.66 7.29
N ALA A 40 1.10 -11.35 6.70
CA ALA A 40 1.18 -10.60 5.45
C ALA A 40 0.48 -11.31 4.28
N GLU A 41 0.58 -12.64 4.18
CA GLU A 41 -0.11 -13.40 3.14
C GLU A 41 -1.63 -13.26 3.23
N SER A 42 -2.17 -13.41 4.44
CA SER A 42 -3.61 -13.30 4.67
C SER A 42 -4.12 -11.90 4.34
N VAL A 43 -3.40 -10.88 4.76
CA VAL A 43 -3.77 -9.48 4.50
C VAL A 43 -3.71 -9.19 3.00
N ALA A 44 -2.64 -9.61 2.34
CA ALA A 44 -2.46 -9.39 0.89
C ALA A 44 -3.58 -10.08 0.07
N ALA A 45 -4.06 -11.23 0.52
CA ALA A 45 -5.10 -11.97 -0.20
C ALA A 45 -6.43 -11.21 -0.31
N HIS A 46 -6.68 -10.25 0.58
CA HIS A 46 -7.90 -9.43 0.55
C HIS A 46 -7.80 -8.23 -0.40
N VAL A 47 -6.60 -7.85 -0.81
CA VAL A 47 -6.38 -6.63 -1.59
C VAL A 47 -7.01 -6.69 -2.98
N PRO A 48 -6.95 -7.80 -3.74
CA PRO A 48 -7.51 -7.84 -5.10
C PRO A 48 -8.98 -7.43 -5.17
N SER A 49 -9.83 -7.90 -4.24
CA SER A 49 -11.24 -7.53 -4.22
C SER A 49 -11.44 -6.05 -3.93
N ILE A 50 -10.66 -5.48 -3.03
CA ILE A 50 -10.70 -4.05 -2.72
C ILE A 50 -10.34 -3.23 -3.95
N LEU A 51 -9.27 -3.62 -4.65
CA LEU A 51 -8.82 -2.95 -5.86
C LEU A 51 -9.89 -2.98 -6.95
N GLN A 52 -10.55 -4.13 -7.14
CA GLN A 52 -11.59 -4.28 -8.15
C GLN A 52 -12.73 -3.30 -7.89
N TYR A 53 -13.24 -3.25 -6.66
CA TYR A 53 -14.34 -2.36 -6.33
C TYR A 53 -13.93 -0.89 -6.36
N ALA A 54 -12.72 -0.56 -5.94
CA ALA A 54 -12.21 0.81 -6.01
C ALA A 54 -12.05 1.28 -7.45
N GLU A 55 -11.55 0.42 -8.36
CA GLU A 55 -11.46 0.74 -9.78
C GLU A 55 -12.84 0.91 -10.40
N ASP A 56 -13.79 0.04 -10.07
CA ASP A 56 -15.17 0.13 -10.56
C ASP A 56 -15.82 1.45 -10.13
N LEU A 57 -15.61 1.85 -8.88
CA LEU A 57 -16.10 3.13 -8.38
C LEU A 57 -15.50 4.30 -9.16
N GLY A 58 -14.19 4.27 -9.37
CA GLY A 58 -13.49 5.32 -10.13
C GLY A 58 -13.99 5.43 -11.56
N ALA A 59 -14.21 4.30 -12.22
CA ALA A 59 -14.75 4.27 -13.58
C ALA A 59 -16.19 4.81 -13.63
N SER A 60 -17.03 4.40 -12.68
CA SER A 60 -18.41 4.88 -12.60
C SER A 60 -18.51 6.38 -12.32
N ALA A 61 -17.55 6.91 -11.58
CA ALA A 61 -17.51 8.34 -11.24
C ALA A 61 -16.73 9.16 -12.27
N ASP A 62 -16.20 8.52 -13.30
CA ASP A 62 -15.37 9.15 -14.34
C ASP A 62 -14.13 9.83 -13.74
N ARG A 63 -13.44 9.10 -12.84
CA ARG A 63 -12.25 9.60 -12.13
C ARG A 63 -10.94 8.95 -12.58
N GLY A 64 -11.00 7.97 -13.48
CA GLY A 64 -9.82 7.27 -13.99
C GLY A 64 -9.35 6.15 -13.06
N HIS A 65 -8.08 5.78 -13.23
CA HIS A 65 -7.50 4.68 -12.46
C HIS A 65 -7.23 5.05 -11.00
N LEU A 66 -7.29 4.03 -10.14
CA LEU A 66 -6.97 4.18 -8.73
C LEU A 66 -5.50 4.54 -8.56
N LEU A 67 -5.22 5.56 -7.77
CA LEU A 67 -3.86 5.91 -7.35
C LEU A 67 -3.58 5.46 -5.92
N THR A 68 -4.48 5.79 -5.00
CA THR A 68 -4.31 5.46 -3.58
C THR A 68 -5.68 5.28 -2.93
N ALA A 69 -5.82 4.20 -2.18
CA ALA A 69 -6.99 3.97 -1.32
C ALA A 69 -6.54 4.06 0.14
N VAL A 70 -7.35 4.73 0.95
CA VAL A 70 -7.14 4.79 2.40
C VAL A 70 -8.40 4.28 3.07
N ILE A 71 -8.23 3.26 3.90
CA ILE A 71 -9.36 2.67 4.63
C ILE A 71 -9.08 2.84 6.12
N GLU A 72 -9.90 3.65 6.77
CA GLU A 72 -9.75 3.90 8.19
C GLU A 72 -10.57 2.89 8.99
N TYR A 73 -9.91 2.26 9.97
CA TYR A 73 -10.54 1.38 10.93
C TYR A 73 -10.43 1.98 12.32
N ARG A 74 -11.16 1.41 13.26
CA ARG A 74 -11.09 1.85 14.67
C ARG A 74 -9.66 1.78 15.22
N SER A 75 -8.89 0.77 14.83
CA SER A 75 -7.56 0.50 15.40
C SER A 75 -6.44 0.75 14.38
N GLY A 76 -6.64 1.61 13.41
CA GLY A 76 -5.62 1.97 12.44
C GLY A 76 -6.16 2.11 11.05
N SER A 77 -5.26 2.23 10.08
CA SER A 77 -5.64 2.44 8.67
C SER A 77 -4.86 1.50 7.77
N ALA A 78 -5.45 1.19 6.62
CA ALA A 78 -4.78 0.50 5.53
C ALA A 78 -4.64 1.48 4.36
N VAL A 79 -3.43 1.62 3.85
CA VAL A 79 -3.15 2.44 2.67
C VAL A 79 -2.74 1.51 1.54
N ILE A 80 -3.40 1.61 0.39
CA ILE A 80 -3.06 0.83 -0.79
C ILE A 80 -2.70 1.81 -1.90
N ALA A 81 -1.45 1.80 -2.33
CA ALA A 81 -0.95 2.71 -3.35
C ALA A 81 -0.56 1.93 -4.60
N ALA A 82 -1.02 2.38 -5.76
CA ALA A 82 -0.61 1.80 -7.03
C ALA A 82 0.85 2.15 -7.30
N MET A 83 1.67 1.14 -7.62
CA MET A 83 3.05 1.31 -8.06
C MET A 83 3.11 1.24 -9.59
N SER A 84 2.40 0.28 -10.15
CA SER A 84 2.21 0.10 -11.59
C SER A 84 0.83 -0.52 -11.82
N ALA A 85 0.51 -0.88 -13.07
CA ALA A 85 -0.73 -1.58 -13.38
C ALA A 85 -0.83 -2.93 -12.67
N ASP A 86 0.30 -3.55 -12.35
CA ASP A 86 0.36 -4.92 -11.83
C ASP A 86 0.91 -5.04 -10.41
N ALA A 87 1.37 -3.95 -9.80
CA ALA A 87 1.98 -3.99 -8.47
C ALA A 87 1.44 -2.89 -7.57
N PHE A 88 1.25 -3.24 -6.30
CA PHE A 88 0.65 -2.36 -5.29
C PHE A 88 1.47 -2.40 -4.01
N LEU A 89 1.46 -1.28 -3.31
CA LEU A 89 2.04 -1.15 -1.97
C LEU A 89 0.90 -1.07 -0.96
N LEU A 90 0.92 -1.97 0.02
CA LEU A 90 0.00 -1.94 1.15
C LEU A 90 0.77 -1.55 2.41
N VAL A 91 0.27 -0.54 3.13
CA VAL A 91 0.86 -0.10 4.40
C VAL A 91 -0.21 -0.17 5.48
N LEU A 92 0.07 -0.90 6.56
CA LEU A 92 -0.80 -0.94 7.73
C LEU A 92 -0.27 0.05 8.77
N VAL A 93 -1.12 0.96 9.18
CA VAL A 93 -0.77 2.16 9.94
C VAL A 93 -1.51 2.17 11.27
N ARG A 94 -0.78 2.41 12.37
CA ARG A 94 -1.38 2.55 13.70
C ARG A 94 -2.15 3.86 13.83
N PRO A 95 -3.13 3.95 14.74
CA PRO A 95 -3.91 5.18 14.93
C PRO A 95 -3.06 6.39 15.31
N THR A 96 -1.91 6.17 15.96
CA THR A 96 -1.02 7.22 16.44
C THR A 96 -0.03 7.72 15.40
N ALA A 97 0.04 7.07 14.22
CA ALA A 97 0.96 7.44 13.17
C ALA A 97 0.51 8.70 12.43
N ASP A 98 1.47 9.41 11.85
CA ASP A 98 1.18 10.56 10.99
C ASP A 98 0.84 10.08 9.58
N LEU A 99 -0.45 9.77 9.38
CA LEU A 99 -0.95 9.30 8.10
C LEU A 99 -0.77 10.35 7.00
N GLY A 100 -0.98 11.62 7.34
CA GLY A 100 -0.81 12.71 6.37
C GLY A 100 0.60 12.80 5.82
N ALA A 101 1.61 12.64 6.68
CA ALA A 101 3.01 12.65 6.26
C ALA A 101 3.32 11.45 5.35
N LEU A 102 2.80 10.26 5.68
CA LEU A 102 2.97 9.08 4.84
C LEU A 102 2.35 9.30 3.46
N LEU A 103 1.11 9.78 3.40
CA LEU A 103 0.43 10.03 2.13
C LEU A 103 1.15 11.09 1.30
N PHE A 104 1.63 12.15 1.94
CA PHE A 104 2.42 13.18 1.28
C PHE A 104 3.67 12.59 0.61
N ASP A 105 4.41 11.78 1.36
CA ASP A 105 5.65 11.18 0.86
C ASP A 105 5.38 10.17 -0.27
N LEU A 106 4.33 9.37 -0.16
CA LEU A 106 3.96 8.43 -1.22
C LEU A 106 3.59 9.16 -2.51
N ARG A 107 2.86 10.26 -2.42
CA ARG A 107 2.49 11.07 -3.57
C ARG A 107 3.69 11.76 -4.19
N ARG A 108 4.56 12.33 -3.36
CA ARG A 108 5.77 13.03 -3.78
C ARG A 108 6.73 12.11 -4.54
N HIS A 109 6.83 10.84 -4.13
CA HIS A 109 7.76 9.87 -4.70
C HIS A 109 7.11 8.87 -5.64
N ARG A 110 5.88 9.15 -6.09
CA ARG A 110 5.10 8.20 -6.91
C ARG A 110 5.86 7.70 -8.13
N ALA A 111 6.50 8.59 -8.88
CA ALA A 111 7.26 8.22 -10.07
C ALA A 111 8.46 7.33 -9.73
N ASN A 112 9.17 7.64 -8.64
CA ASN A 112 10.31 6.84 -8.19
C ASN A 112 9.88 5.45 -7.73
N ILE A 113 8.73 5.36 -7.05
CA ILE A 113 8.17 4.10 -6.60
C ILE A 113 7.76 3.24 -7.80
N ALA A 114 7.09 3.84 -8.78
CA ALA A 114 6.68 3.15 -10.00
C ALA A 114 7.88 2.57 -10.76
N ALA A 115 9.01 3.25 -10.73
CA ALA A 115 10.23 2.82 -11.43
C ALA A 115 10.87 1.56 -10.82
N LEU A 116 10.45 1.15 -9.62
CA LEU A 116 10.99 -0.04 -8.95
C LEU A 116 10.40 -1.36 -9.48
N VAL A 117 9.32 -1.28 -10.21
CA VAL A 117 8.62 -2.47 -10.74
C VAL A 117 8.59 -2.50 -12.24
#